data_0cc3517241e2e2b58fd33687ef01eeab
#
_entry.id   0cc3517241e2e2b58fd33687ef01eeab
#
_cell.length_a   1.000
_cell.length_b   1.000
_cell.length_c   1.000
_cell.angle_alpha   90.00
_cell.angle_beta   90.00
_cell.angle_gamma   90.00
#
_symmetry.space_group_name_H-M   'P 1'
#
loop_
_entity.id
_entity.type
_entity.pdbx_description
1 polymer ?
#
loop_
_entity_poly.entity_id
_entity_poly.type
_entity_poly.pdbx_seq_one_letter_code
_entity_poly.pdbx_strand_id
1 'polypeptide(L)'
;MKFIRAELHNHSTESDGALSVESLAAYAAKKNFGVLALTDHNTTSGHAKAYDAIRRAGYALALLPGVEITTFFGHILALGLVQMPDITTLDPRAPEPFFAMLRTAGARAVGIAHPFSVGSPLFIGWRF
;
A
#
# COMPACT_ATOMS: atom_id res chain seq x y z
N MET A 1 8.52 13.91 -23.41
CA MET A 1 7.77 13.36 -22.27
C MET A 1 8.78 12.93 -21.22
N LYS A 2 8.65 13.33 -19.96
CA LYS A 2 9.58 12.95 -18.88
C LYS A 2 8.90 11.88 -18.03
N PHE A 3 9.46 10.67 -17.97
CA PHE A 3 8.97 9.60 -17.13
C PHE A 3 9.51 9.73 -15.71
N ILE A 4 8.70 9.38 -14.71
CA ILE A 4 9.08 9.30 -13.31
C ILE A 4 9.00 7.82 -12.90
N ARG A 5 10.04 7.31 -12.26
CA ARG A 5 10.00 5.97 -11.68
C ARG A 5 9.15 6.00 -10.42
N ALA A 6 8.24 5.06 -10.30
CA ALA A 6 7.38 4.90 -9.14
C ALA A 6 7.48 3.47 -8.59
N GLU A 7 7.55 3.35 -7.28
CA GLU A 7 7.31 2.11 -6.56
C GLU A 7 5.93 2.20 -5.92
N LEU A 8 5.04 1.29 -6.32
CA LEU A 8 3.62 1.42 -5.97
C LEU A 8 3.11 0.35 -5.00
N HIS A 9 3.94 -0.64 -4.63
CA HIS A 9 3.56 -1.70 -3.73
C HIS A 9 4.78 -2.21 -2.96
N ASN A 10 4.87 -1.85 -1.69
CA ASN A 10 5.93 -2.30 -0.80
C ASN A 10 5.51 -2.21 0.67
N HIS A 11 6.27 -2.89 1.51
CA HIS A 11 6.01 -3.01 2.94
C HIS A 11 7.23 -2.59 3.76
N SER A 12 6.94 -1.99 4.91
CA SER A 12 7.92 -1.68 5.93
C SER A 12 7.76 -2.58 7.16
N THR A 13 8.58 -2.34 8.18
CA THR A 13 8.42 -3.00 9.48
C THR A 13 7.17 -2.57 10.26
N GLU A 14 6.32 -1.71 9.69
CA GLU A 14 5.00 -1.43 10.24
C GLU A 14 4.02 -2.59 10.00
N SER A 15 4.36 -3.46 9.04
CA SER A 15 3.68 -4.74 8.81
C SER A 15 4.71 -5.88 8.73
N ASP A 16 4.99 -6.40 7.56
CA ASP A 16 5.82 -7.59 7.34
C ASP A 16 7.06 -7.33 6.48
N GLY A 17 7.33 -6.07 6.14
CA GLY A 17 8.53 -5.69 5.40
C GLY A 17 9.80 -5.77 6.26
N ALA A 18 10.94 -5.96 5.60
CA ALA A 18 12.25 -6.10 6.26
C ALA A 18 12.92 -4.76 6.61
N LEU A 19 12.53 -3.67 5.98
CA LEU A 19 13.13 -2.34 6.17
C LEU A 19 12.24 -1.46 7.03
N SER A 20 12.85 -0.64 7.89
CA SER A 20 12.11 0.45 8.53
C SER A 20 11.62 1.44 7.47
N VAL A 21 10.60 2.21 7.82
CA VAL A 21 10.04 3.24 6.93
C VAL A 21 11.13 4.21 6.44
N GLU A 22 12.03 4.64 7.33
CA GLU A 22 13.13 5.54 7.02
C GLU A 22 14.13 4.90 6.06
N SER A 23 14.47 3.62 6.31
CA SER A 23 15.39 2.85 5.47
C SER A 23 14.81 2.62 4.08
N LEU A 24 13.51 2.37 3.99
CA LEU A 24 12.78 2.19 2.74
C LEU A 24 12.78 3.49 1.92
N ALA A 25 12.48 4.63 2.56
CA ALA A 25 12.52 5.94 1.91
C ALA A 25 13.94 6.29 1.39
N ALA A 26 14.97 6.03 2.21
CA ALA A 26 16.36 6.24 1.82
C ALA A 26 16.76 5.34 0.64
N TYR A 27 16.32 4.07 0.65
CA TYR A 27 16.59 3.13 -0.44
C TYR A 27 15.92 3.58 -1.74
N ALA A 28 14.64 3.98 -1.68
CA ALA A 28 13.90 4.48 -2.83
C ALA A 28 14.58 5.73 -3.45
N ALA A 29 14.98 6.69 -2.61
CA ALA A 29 15.70 7.88 -3.04
C ALA A 29 17.04 7.52 -3.69
N LYS A 30 17.84 6.64 -3.09
CA LYS A 30 19.12 6.14 -3.64
C LYS A 30 18.93 5.46 -5.00
N LYS A 31 17.79 4.81 -5.23
CA LYS A 31 17.45 4.14 -6.49
C LYS A 31 16.80 5.08 -7.52
N ASN A 32 16.75 6.38 -7.24
CA ASN A 32 16.14 7.40 -8.09
C ASN A 32 14.66 7.14 -8.41
N PHE A 33 13.90 6.64 -7.43
CA PHE A 33 12.45 6.70 -7.50
C PHE A 33 11.98 8.13 -7.24
N GLY A 34 11.01 8.59 -8.01
CA GLY A 34 10.36 9.89 -7.79
C GLY A 34 9.07 9.76 -6.98
N VAL A 35 8.51 8.55 -6.88
CA VAL A 35 7.33 8.24 -6.07
C VAL A 35 7.55 6.93 -5.32
N LEU A 36 7.19 6.93 -4.05
CA LEU A 36 7.14 5.75 -3.19
C LEU A 36 5.73 5.63 -2.62
N ALA A 37 5.00 4.56 -2.93
CA ALA A 37 3.80 4.22 -2.20
C ALA A 37 4.16 3.34 -1.01
N LEU A 38 3.75 3.73 0.19
CA LEU A 38 3.85 2.89 1.38
C LEU A 38 2.52 2.20 1.61
N THR A 39 2.52 0.87 1.50
CA THR A 39 1.30 0.05 1.42
C THR A 39 1.31 -1.10 2.41
N ASP A 40 1.74 -0.83 3.64
CA ASP A 40 1.76 -1.81 4.72
C ASP A 40 0.40 -2.50 4.92
N HIS A 41 0.41 -3.76 5.36
CA HIS A 41 -0.80 -4.53 5.56
C HIS A 41 -1.70 -3.95 6.65
N ASN A 42 -2.93 -3.62 6.27
CA ASN A 42 -4.02 -3.19 7.16
C ASN A 42 -3.67 -2.01 8.08
N THR A 43 -2.67 -1.19 7.75
CA THR A 43 -2.24 -0.07 8.58
C THR A 43 -1.76 1.13 7.77
N THR A 44 -1.93 2.32 8.35
CA THR A 44 -1.41 3.60 7.85
C THR A 44 -0.35 4.19 8.79
N SER A 45 0.08 3.44 9.82
CA SER A 45 0.97 3.95 10.89
C SER A 45 2.32 4.47 10.37
N GLY A 46 2.81 3.93 9.25
CA GLY A 46 4.06 4.33 8.62
C GLY A 46 4.01 5.65 7.86
N HIS A 47 2.82 6.15 7.46
CA HIS A 47 2.72 7.29 6.55
C HIS A 47 3.36 8.57 7.10
N ALA A 48 3.06 8.93 8.36
CA ALA A 48 3.65 10.11 8.98
C ALA A 48 5.17 9.99 9.12
N LYS A 49 5.67 8.80 9.47
CA LYS A 49 7.11 8.51 9.58
C LYS A 49 7.80 8.66 8.23
N ALA A 50 7.20 8.11 7.15
CA ALA A 50 7.72 8.22 5.79
C ALA A 50 7.78 9.68 5.32
N TYR A 51 6.71 10.43 5.52
CA TYR A 51 6.65 11.84 5.18
C TYR A 51 7.76 12.64 5.90
N ASP A 52 7.89 12.43 7.20
CA ASP A 52 8.92 13.11 7.99
C ASP A 52 10.34 12.71 7.57
N ALA A 53 10.59 11.44 7.30
CA ALA A 53 11.89 10.95 6.85
C ALA A 53 12.29 11.59 5.51
N ILE A 54 11.39 11.58 4.52
CA ILE A 54 11.59 12.18 3.20
C ILE A 54 11.86 13.68 3.33
N ARG A 55 11.05 14.39 4.11
CA ARG A 55 11.17 15.84 4.31
C ARG A 55 12.48 16.23 5.01
N ARG A 56 12.83 15.54 6.11
CA ARG A 56 14.05 15.84 6.89
C ARG A 56 15.32 15.56 6.10
N ALA A 57 15.32 14.51 5.29
CA ALA A 57 16.46 14.14 4.46
C ALA A 57 16.57 14.95 3.14
N GLY A 58 15.54 15.73 2.81
CA GLY A 58 15.50 16.49 1.55
C GLY A 58 15.47 15.61 0.30
N TYR A 59 14.90 14.42 0.38
CA TYR A 59 14.84 13.52 -0.77
C TYR A 59 13.87 14.05 -1.85
N ALA A 60 14.29 13.99 -3.12
CA ALA A 60 13.45 14.27 -4.28
C ALA A 60 12.49 13.09 -4.54
N LEU A 61 11.70 12.74 -3.53
CA LEU A 61 10.81 11.58 -3.49
C LEU A 61 9.45 12.02 -2.97
N ALA A 62 8.38 11.75 -3.71
CA ALA A 62 7.02 11.97 -3.26
C ALA A 62 6.48 10.71 -2.57
N LEU A 63 5.85 10.88 -1.40
CA LEU A 63 5.11 9.80 -0.76
C LEU A 63 3.70 9.73 -1.34
N LEU A 64 3.29 8.55 -1.78
CA LEU A 64 1.91 8.20 -2.08
C LEU A 64 1.40 7.31 -0.93
N PRO A 65 0.51 7.81 -0.04
CA PRO A 65 -0.05 6.98 1.00
C PRO A 65 -0.89 5.86 0.40
N GLY A 66 -0.82 4.67 0.96
CA GLY A 66 -1.60 3.52 0.51
C GLY A 66 -1.67 2.44 1.57
N VAL A 67 -2.46 1.44 1.33
CA VAL A 67 -2.62 0.27 2.20
C VAL A 67 -2.84 -0.96 1.34
N GLU A 68 -2.25 -2.08 1.72
CA GLU A 68 -2.64 -3.38 1.22
C GLU A 68 -3.58 -4.04 2.23
N ILE A 69 -4.83 -4.23 1.83
CA ILE A 69 -5.85 -4.83 2.70
C ILE A 69 -5.87 -6.33 2.50
N THR A 70 -5.64 -7.06 3.58
CA THR A 70 -5.73 -8.52 3.61
C THR A 70 -7.17 -8.94 3.78
N THR A 71 -7.69 -9.76 2.85
CA THR A 71 -9.05 -10.30 2.87
C THR A 71 -9.05 -11.81 2.64
N PHE A 72 -10.19 -12.46 2.81
CA PHE A 72 -10.32 -13.90 2.53
C PHE A 72 -10.24 -14.26 1.04
N PHE A 73 -10.49 -13.31 0.16
CA PHE A 73 -10.45 -13.52 -1.29
C PHE A 73 -9.17 -13.02 -1.95
N GLY A 74 -8.21 -12.55 -1.17
CA GLY A 74 -6.93 -12.02 -1.64
C GLY A 74 -6.62 -10.64 -1.08
N HIS A 75 -5.59 -9.99 -1.61
CA HIS A 75 -5.18 -8.67 -1.15
C HIS A 75 -5.69 -7.57 -2.08
N ILE A 76 -6.16 -6.49 -1.48
CA ILE A 76 -6.62 -5.29 -2.19
C ILE A 76 -5.61 -4.18 -1.95
N LEU A 77 -5.05 -3.63 -3.01
CA LEU A 77 -4.18 -2.46 -2.96
C LEU A 77 -5.02 -1.19 -3.10
N ALA A 78 -4.95 -0.31 -2.10
CA ALA A 78 -5.61 0.99 -2.10
C ALA A 78 -4.56 2.09 -2.09
N LEU A 79 -4.41 2.83 -3.19
CA LEU A 79 -3.46 3.94 -3.34
C LEU A 79 -4.17 5.28 -3.13
N GLY A 80 -3.48 6.23 -2.49
CA GLY A 80 -4.03 7.52 -2.11
C GLY A 80 -4.88 7.48 -0.83
N LEU A 81 -4.92 6.35 -0.14
CA LEU A 81 -5.66 6.17 1.11
C LEU A 81 -4.81 6.67 2.28
N VAL A 82 -5.28 7.73 2.94
CA VAL A 82 -4.55 8.38 4.05
C VAL A 82 -4.90 7.77 5.40
N GLN A 83 -6.15 7.31 5.55
CA GLN A 83 -6.67 6.73 6.77
C GLN A 83 -7.42 5.45 6.46
N MET A 84 -7.16 4.42 7.27
CA MET A 84 -7.84 3.14 7.16
C MET A 84 -9.31 3.29 7.55
N PRO A 85 -10.28 2.91 6.69
CA PRO A 85 -11.69 2.84 7.09
C PRO A 85 -11.94 1.63 7.98
N ASP A 86 -13.04 1.66 8.71
CA ASP A 86 -13.50 0.47 9.45
C ASP A 86 -14.09 -0.55 8.48
N ILE A 87 -13.31 -1.61 8.21
CA ILE A 87 -13.70 -2.72 7.34
C ILE A 87 -14.34 -3.88 8.10
N THR A 88 -14.44 -3.82 9.42
CA THR A 88 -14.94 -4.94 10.25
C THR A 88 -16.41 -5.21 10.06
N THR A 89 -17.15 -4.24 9.54
CA THR A 89 -18.59 -4.33 9.24
C THR A 89 -18.88 -4.97 7.89
N LEU A 90 -17.88 -5.22 7.06
CA LEU A 90 -18.04 -5.78 5.72
C LEU A 90 -18.09 -7.31 5.76
N ASP A 91 -18.89 -7.91 4.88
CA ASP A 91 -18.84 -9.36 4.65
C ASP A 91 -17.45 -9.71 4.05
N PRO A 92 -16.61 -10.48 4.77
CA PRO A 92 -15.28 -10.81 4.30
C PRO A 92 -15.26 -11.70 3.05
N ARG A 93 -16.42 -12.18 2.59
CA ARG A 93 -16.58 -13.05 1.42
C ARG A 93 -17.04 -12.30 0.17
N ALA A 94 -17.39 -11.02 0.30
CA ALA A 94 -17.88 -10.19 -0.80
C ALA A 94 -16.87 -9.09 -1.13
N PRO A 95 -16.18 -9.13 -2.28
CA PRO A 95 -15.15 -8.13 -2.62
C PRO A 95 -15.70 -6.74 -2.96
N GLU A 96 -16.88 -6.66 -3.56
CA GLU A 96 -17.44 -5.40 -4.08
C GLU A 96 -17.61 -4.33 -2.98
N PRO A 97 -18.14 -4.64 -1.78
CA PRO A 97 -18.26 -3.66 -0.70
C PRO A 97 -16.91 -3.07 -0.27
N PHE A 98 -15.83 -3.87 -0.29
CA PHE A 98 -14.48 -3.37 0.02
C PHE A 98 -14.02 -2.33 -1.00
N PHE A 99 -14.17 -2.60 -2.30
CA PHE A 99 -13.81 -1.64 -3.35
C PHE A 99 -14.61 -0.35 -3.23
N ALA A 100 -15.91 -0.44 -2.97
CA ALA A 100 -16.77 0.72 -2.80
C ALA A 100 -16.37 1.56 -1.57
N MET A 101 -16.15 0.90 -0.43
CA MET A 101 -15.74 1.56 0.81
C MET A 101 -14.39 2.27 0.66
N LEU A 102 -13.39 1.61 0.06
CA LEU A 102 -12.07 2.21 -0.12
C LEU A 102 -12.10 3.46 -1.00
N ARG A 103 -12.91 3.45 -2.07
CA ARG A 103 -13.12 4.63 -2.90
C ARG A 103 -13.82 5.75 -2.12
N THR A 104 -14.84 5.41 -1.33
CA THR A 104 -15.54 6.38 -0.47
C THR A 104 -14.61 6.95 0.59
N ALA A 105 -13.68 6.16 1.12
CA ALA A 105 -12.66 6.59 2.09
C ALA A 105 -11.55 7.45 1.45
N GLY A 106 -11.59 7.68 0.14
CA GLY A 106 -10.68 8.58 -0.57
C GLY A 106 -9.55 7.92 -1.34
N ALA A 107 -9.52 6.58 -1.45
CA ALA A 107 -8.54 5.92 -2.31
C ALA A 107 -8.69 6.40 -3.76
N ARG A 108 -7.57 6.78 -4.38
CA ARG A 108 -7.51 7.29 -5.76
C ARG A 108 -7.46 6.16 -6.79
N ALA A 109 -6.84 5.05 -6.41
CA ALA A 109 -6.85 3.82 -7.18
C ALA A 109 -7.03 2.64 -6.24
N VAL A 110 -7.84 1.68 -6.66
CA VAL A 110 -8.08 0.44 -5.94
C VAL A 110 -7.94 -0.70 -6.94
N GLY A 111 -7.14 -1.69 -6.60
CA GLY A 111 -6.85 -2.82 -7.47
C GLY A 111 -6.56 -4.09 -6.68
N ILE A 112 -6.46 -5.19 -7.41
CA ILE A 112 -6.08 -6.49 -6.87
C ILE A 112 -4.56 -6.55 -6.80
N ALA A 113 -4.01 -6.89 -5.62
CA ALA A 113 -2.58 -7.15 -5.49
C ALA A 113 -2.27 -8.59 -5.94
N HIS A 114 -1.13 -8.76 -6.61
CA HIS A 114 -0.53 -10.06 -7.01
C HIS A 114 -1.53 -11.20 -7.26
N PRO A 115 -2.48 -11.07 -8.21
CA PRO A 115 -3.62 -11.98 -8.40
C PRO A 115 -3.23 -13.42 -8.74
N PHE A 116 -2.01 -13.63 -9.23
CA PHE A 116 -1.46 -14.94 -9.62
C PHE A 116 -0.45 -15.50 -8.61
N SER A 117 -0.33 -14.91 -7.43
CA SER A 117 0.56 -15.44 -6.39
C SER A 117 0.06 -16.81 -5.94
N VAL A 118 0.90 -17.82 -6.14
CA VAL A 118 0.66 -19.20 -5.71
C VAL A 118 1.64 -19.54 -4.59
N GLY A 119 1.17 -20.15 -3.52
CA GLY A 119 2.09 -20.72 -2.52
C GLY A 119 1.79 -20.38 -1.06
N SER A 120 0.74 -19.66 -0.75
CA SER A 120 0.25 -19.52 0.61
C SER A 120 -1.13 -20.17 0.75
N PRO A 121 -1.39 -20.96 1.80
CA PRO A 121 -2.73 -21.48 2.09
C PRO A 121 -3.77 -20.38 2.36
N LEU A 122 -3.30 -19.14 2.58
CA LEU A 122 -4.13 -17.94 2.74
C LEU A 122 -4.42 -17.25 1.39
N PHE A 123 -3.72 -17.61 0.33
CA PHE A 123 -4.00 -17.13 -1.02
C PHE A 123 -4.99 -18.05 -1.70
N ILE A 124 -6.24 -17.78 -1.49
CA ILE A 124 -7.26 -18.20 -2.44
C ILE A 124 -7.04 -17.28 -3.65
N GLY A 125 -6.39 -17.79 -4.70
CA GLY A 125 -6.24 -17.04 -5.94
C GLY A 125 -7.59 -16.48 -6.34
N TRP A 126 -7.61 -15.25 -6.84
CA TRP A 126 -8.83 -14.63 -7.31
C TRP A 126 -9.52 -15.58 -8.28
N ARG A 127 -10.65 -16.10 -7.87
CA ARG A 127 -11.54 -16.86 -8.75
C ARG A 127 -12.54 -15.86 -9.31
N PHE A 128 -12.34 -15.52 -10.57
CA PHE A 128 -13.30 -14.77 -11.35
C PHE A 128 -14.37 -15.71 -11.88
#